data_1038dc4df460c5f6ce780e4332e449d7
#
_entry.id   1038dc4df460c5f6ce780e4332e449d7
#
_cell.length_a   1.000
_cell.length_b   1.000
_cell.length_c   1.000
_cell.angle_alpha   90.00
_cell.angle_beta   90.00
_cell.angle_gamma   90.00
#
_symmetry.space_group_name_H-M   'P 1'
#
loop_
_entity.id
_entity.type
_entity.pdbx_description
1 polymer ?
#
loop_
_entity_poly.entity_id
_entity_poly.type
_entity_poly.pdbx_seq_one_letter_code
_entity_poly.pdbx_strand_id
1 'polypeptide(L)'
;KRITYWPQLFLGLTFNWGIIMGWTAIANNISIEPIILYIAAIFWTLGYDTIYGLQDIKDDEIIGVKSTSIKFKNYAKFFVSTCYFLSTLFILILYFKMETNKYIFFLSSLFILSLIYQIKFFRIADSKTCLKSFKMNNLTGFFIFIFIFGFIIS
;
A
#
# COMPACT_ATOMS: atom_id res chain seq x y z
N LYS A 1 10.99 15.36 4.90
CA LYS A 1 11.86 14.42 5.68
C LYS A 1 12.62 15.06 6.86
N ARG A 2 12.67 16.39 7.04
CA ARG A 2 13.37 17.03 8.19
C ARG A 2 12.44 17.42 9.33
N ILE A 3 11.13 17.62 9.05
CA ILE A 3 10.16 18.18 9.99
C ILE A 3 9.40 17.06 10.72
N THR A 4 8.96 16.03 10.01
CA THR A 4 8.09 14.98 10.55
C THR A 4 8.62 13.56 10.26
N TYR A 5 8.23 12.61 11.11
CA TYR A 5 8.49 11.18 10.89
C TYR A 5 7.48 10.50 9.94
N TRP A 6 6.56 11.25 9.34
CA TRP A 6 5.46 10.73 8.52
C TRP A 6 5.51 11.11 7.03
N PRO A 7 6.70 11.29 6.39
CA PRO A 7 6.75 11.64 4.98
C PRO A 7 6.09 10.57 4.09
N GLN A 8 6.15 9.29 4.47
CA GLN A 8 5.51 8.18 3.75
C GLN A 8 3.98 8.26 3.78
N LEU A 9 3.39 8.77 4.86
CA LEU A 9 1.95 9.03 4.94
C LEU A 9 1.54 10.15 3.99
N PHE A 10 2.31 11.25 3.98
CA PHE A 10 2.07 12.35 3.03
C PHE A 10 2.22 11.91 1.58
N LEU A 11 3.18 11.03 1.29
CA LEU A 11 3.30 10.41 -0.03
C LEU A 11 2.05 9.61 -0.36
N GLY A 12 1.56 8.77 0.55
CA GLY A 12 0.34 8.00 0.36
C GLY A 12 -0.87 8.88 0.07
N LEU A 13 -1.03 9.99 0.81
CA LEU A 13 -2.12 10.94 0.59
C LEU A 13 -2.04 11.60 -0.78
N THR A 14 -0.88 12.12 -1.16
CA THR A 14 -0.73 12.90 -2.41
C THR A 14 -0.67 12.01 -3.64
N PHE A 15 0.06 10.90 -3.58
CA PHE A 15 0.28 10.02 -4.74
C PHE A 15 -1.00 9.30 -5.16
N ASN A 16 -1.82 8.87 -4.20
CA ASN A 16 -3.05 8.14 -4.49
C ASN A 16 -4.26 9.04 -4.78
N TRP A 17 -4.12 10.36 -4.72
CA TRP A 17 -5.20 11.30 -5.02
C TRP A 17 -5.81 11.11 -6.42
N GLY A 18 -5.01 10.60 -7.35
CA GLY A 18 -5.46 10.23 -8.70
C GLY A 18 -6.64 9.26 -8.74
N ILE A 19 -6.86 8.45 -7.68
CA ILE A 19 -8.02 7.55 -7.57
C ILE A 19 -9.33 8.36 -7.52
N ILE A 20 -9.36 9.39 -6.67
CA ILE A 20 -10.53 10.27 -6.53
C ILE A 20 -10.73 11.08 -7.82
N MET A 21 -9.64 11.63 -8.38
CA MET A 21 -9.71 12.41 -9.62
C MET A 21 -10.22 11.58 -10.81
N GLY A 22 -9.69 10.38 -10.99
CA GLY A 22 -10.11 9.48 -12.07
C GLY A 22 -11.56 9.07 -11.96
N TRP A 23 -12.04 8.79 -10.75
CA TRP A 23 -13.45 8.48 -10.53
C TRP A 23 -14.36 9.66 -10.86
N THR A 24 -14.06 10.84 -10.30
CA THR A 24 -14.88 12.03 -10.49
C THR A 24 -14.92 12.51 -11.94
N ALA A 25 -13.84 12.30 -12.69
CA ALA A 25 -13.77 12.64 -14.11
C ALA A 25 -14.75 11.83 -14.97
N ILE A 26 -15.10 10.61 -14.56
CA ILE A 26 -16.01 9.72 -15.29
C ILE A 26 -17.43 9.78 -14.71
N ALA A 27 -17.54 9.69 -13.39
CA ALA A 27 -18.83 9.56 -12.69
C ALA A 27 -19.52 10.91 -12.41
N ASN A 28 -18.82 12.04 -12.57
CA ASN A 28 -19.27 13.38 -12.20
C ASN A 28 -19.78 13.53 -10.75
N ASN A 29 -19.43 12.59 -9.90
CA ASN A 29 -19.77 12.59 -8.46
C ASN A 29 -18.68 11.93 -7.64
N ILE A 30 -18.69 12.15 -6.32
CA ILE A 30 -17.85 11.43 -5.37
C ILE A 30 -18.75 10.46 -4.61
N SER A 31 -18.62 9.17 -4.90
CA SER A 31 -19.25 8.10 -4.13
C SER A 31 -18.30 7.58 -3.05
N ILE A 32 -18.76 6.63 -2.24
CA ILE A 32 -17.97 6.10 -1.13
C ILE A 32 -16.89 5.09 -1.62
N GLU A 33 -17.08 4.47 -2.78
CA GLU A 33 -16.22 3.44 -3.33
C GLU A 33 -14.79 3.95 -3.60
N PRO A 34 -14.58 5.06 -4.34
CA PRO A 34 -13.23 5.60 -4.54
C PRO A 34 -12.59 6.09 -3.24
N ILE A 35 -13.38 6.52 -2.25
CA ILE A 35 -12.86 6.90 -0.93
C ILE A 35 -12.31 5.67 -0.20
N ILE A 36 -13.04 4.55 -0.20
CA ILE A 36 -12.57 3.28 0.39
C ILE A 36 -11.29 2.82 -0.30
N LEU A 37 -11.25 2.83 -1.64
CA LEU A 37 -10.08 2.46 -2.41
C LEU A 37 -8.88 3.39 -2.14
N TYR A 38 -9.12 4.68 -2.04
CA TYR A 38 -8.10 5.68 -1.70
C TYR A 38 -7.47 5.41 -0.33
N ILE A 39 -8.28 5.13 0.69
CA ILE A 39 -7.80 4.80 2.03
C ILE A 39 -6.97 3.50 2.00
N ALA A 40 -7.45 2.46 1.28
CA ALA A 40 -6.71 1.22 1.09
C ALA A 40 -5.32 1.48 0.46
N ALA A 41 -5.27 2.30 -0.58
CA ALA A 41 -4.04 2.66 -1.29
C ALA A 41 -3.08 3.48 -0.42
N ILE A 42 -3.57 4.38 0.45
CA ILE A 42 -2.74 5.12 1.42
C ILE A 42 -2.02 4.14 2.35
N PHE A 43 -2.74 3.18 2.95
CA PHE A 43 -2.12 2.20 3.84
C PHE A 43 -1.16 1.27 3.11
N TRP A 44 -1.46 0.86 1.88
CA TRP A 44 -0.55 0.09 1.06
C TRP A 44 0.74 0.88 0.77
N THR A 45 0.62 2.14 0.33
CA THR A 45 1.76 3.03 0.08
C THR A 45 2.61 3.23 1.32
N LEU A 46 1.98 3.49 2.46
CA LEU A 46 2.65 3.66 3.74
C LEU A 46 3.47 2.42 4.13
N GLY A 47 2.94 1.22 3.90
CA GLY A 47 3.62 -0.04 4.16
C GLY A 47 4.84 -0.24 3.26
N TYR A 48 4.67 -0.19 1.93
CA TYR A 48 5.77 -0.49 1.01
C TYR A 48 6.86 0.60 1.01
N ASP A 49 6.49 1.87 1.20
CA ASP A 49 7.48 2.95 1.26
C ASP A 49 8.25 2.94 2.59
N THR A 50 7.65 2.41 3.66
CA THR A 50 8.40 2.10 4.89
C THR A 50 9.43 1.00 4.65
N ILE A 51 9.09 -0.07 3.90
CA ILE A 51 10.07 -1.11 3.52
C ILE A 51 11.19 -0.50 2.66
N TYR A 52 10.85 0.37 1.71
CA TYR A 52 11.83 1.08 0.88
C TYR A 52 12.81 1.90 1.72
N GLY A 53 12.31 2.67 2.69
CA GLY A 53 13.17 3.47 3.56
C GLY A 53 14.05 2.66 4.51
N LEU A 54 13.77 1.35 4.73
CA LEU A 54 14.65 0.49 5.51
C LEU A 54 15.95 0.14 4.78
N GLN A 55 15.98 0.23 3.44
CA GLN A 55 17.20 -0.07 2.67
C GLN A 55 18.34 0.92 2.98
N ASP A 56 18.00 2.20 3.20
CA ASP A 56 18.95 3.31 3.37
C ASP A 56 18.98 3.82 4.82
N ILE A 57 18.42 3.05 5.77
CA ILE A 57 18.18 3.50 7.15
C ILE A 57 19.45 3.97 7.86
N LYS A 58 20.61 3.38 7.56
CA LYS A 58 21.90 3.76 8.17
C LYS A 58 22.34 5.15 7.71
N ASP A 59 22.22 5.43 6.42
CA ASP A 59 22.59 6.70 5.83
C ASP A 59 21.60 7.79 6.25
N ASP A 60 20.30 7.48 6.26
CA ASP A 60 19.24 8.38 6.72
C ASP A 60 19.42 8.77 8.22
N GLU A 61 19.86 7.84 9.07
CA GLU A 61 20.16 8.12 10.48
C GLU A 61 21.37 9.06 10.63
N ILE A 62 22.43 8.87 9.85
CA ILE A 62 23.64 9.75 9.88
C ILE A 62 23.29 11.17 9.44
N ILE A 63 22.46 11.32 8.41
CA ILE A 63 22.05 12.62 7.87
C ILE A 63 20.99 13.30 8.75
N GLY A 64 20.39 12.57 9.70
CA GLY A 64 19.34 13.08 10.59
C GLY A 64 17.97 13.25 9.90
N VAL A 65 17.69 12.46 8.86
CA VAL A 65 16.38 12.43 8.17
C VAL A 65 15.34 11.76 9.06
N LYS A 66 14.10 12.23 9.00
CA LYS A 66 12.97 11.64 9.71
C LYS A 66 12.09 10.85 8.74
N SER A 67 11.78 9.60 9.11
CA SER A 67 10.90 8.71 8.33
C SER A 67 10.19 7.70 9.22
N THR A 68 9.13 7.05 8.69
CA THR A 68 8.48 5.94 9.40
C THR A 68 9.44 4.76 9.58
N SER A 69 10.34 4.54 8.64
CA SER A 69 11.38 3.50 8.71
C SER A 69 12.30 3.70 9.92
N ILE A 70 12.71 4.94 10.21
CA ILE A 70 13.50 5.28 11.39
C ILE A 70 12.65 5.19 12.65
N LYS A 71 11.43 5.77 12.63
CA LYS A 71 10.53 5.79 13.80
C LYS A 71 10.18 4.40 14.29
N PHE A 72 9.92 3.47 13.37
CA PHE A 72 9.51 2.11 13.67
C PHE A 72 10.60 1.07 13.44
N LYS A 73 11.87 1.46 13.37
CA LYS A 73 13.02 0.59 13.06
C LYS A 73 12.94 -0.78 13.74
N ASN A 74 12.74 -0.82 15.05
CA ASN A 74 12.70 -2.07 15.83
C ASN A 74 11.39 -2.87 15.63
N TYR A 75 10.33 -2.21 15.21
CA TYR A 75 8.98 -2.79 15.02
C TYR A 75 8.50 -2.69 13.57
N ALA A 76 9.42 -2.50 12.62
CA ALA A 76 9.06 -2.24 11.23
C ALA A 76 8.19 -3.34 10.62
N LYS A 77 8.46 -4.61 10.93
CA LYS A 77 7.59 -5.72 10.46
C LYS A 77 6.18 -5.61 11.00
N PHE A 78 6.04 -5.30 12.29
CA PHE A 78 4.72 -5.12 12.89
C PHE A 78 3.98 -3.93 12.27
N PHE A 79 4.65 -2.79 12.14
CA PHE A 79 4.07 -1.60 11.52
C PHE A 79 3.61 -1.84 10.07
N VAL A 80 4.48 -2.43 9.24
CA VAL A 80 4.14 -2.77 7.84
C VAL A 80 3.00 -3.79 7.79
N SER A 81 3.00 -4.80 8.67
CA SER A 81 1.90 -5.78 8.75
C SER A 81 0.58 -5.12 9.09
N THR A 82 0.57 -4.15 10.01
CA THR A 82 -0.63 -3.37 10.35
C THR A 82 -1.12 -2.54 9.16
N CYS A 83 -0.21 -1.87 8.45
CA CYS A 83 -0.55 -1.12 7.24
C CYS A 83 -1.16 -2.02 6.16
N TYR A 84 -0.56 -3.17 5.88
CA TYR A 84 -1.06 -4.12 4.90
C TYR A 84 -2.37 -4.79 5.30
N PHE A 85 -2.54 -5.05 6.60
CA PHE A 85 -3.82 -5.54 7.14
C PHE A 85 -4.94 -4.51 6.92
N LEU A 86 -4.71 -3.24 7.24
CA LEU A 86 -5.69 -2.18 7.01
C LEU A 86 -5.99 -2.00 5.52
N SER A 87 -4.98 -2.00 4.66
CA SER A 87 -5.19 -1.97 3.20
C SER A 87 -6.07 -3.13 2.74
N THR A 88 -5.77 -4.35 3.17
CA THR A 88 -6.56 -5.55 2.86
C THR A 88 -8.01 -5.44 3.36
N LEU A 89 -8.20 -4.93 4.58
CA LEU A 89 -9.52 -4.75 5.17
C LEU A 89 -10.38 -3.81 4.31
N PHE A 90 -9.85 -2.67 3.88
CA PHE A 90 -10.58 -1.74 3.01
C PHE A 90 -10.84 -2.31 1.61
N ILE A 91 -9.94 -3.11 1.04
CA ILE A 91 -10.19 -3.83 -0.23
C ILE A 91 -11.33 -4.85 -0.07
N LEU A 92 -11.38 -5.58 1.04
CA LEU A 92 -12.47 -6.52 1.32
C LEU A 92 -13.81 -5.79 1.56
N ILE A 93 -13.80 -4.66 2.27
CA ILE A 93 -15.00 -3.82 2.42
C ILE A 93 -15.51 -3.36 1.05
N LEU A 94 -14.61 -2.92 0.17
CA LEU A 94 -14.97 -2.53 -1.20
C LEU A 94 -15.59 -3.70 -1.96
N TYR A 95 -14.98 -4.89 -1.88
CA TYR A 95 -15.50 -6.11 -2.52
C TYR A 95 -16.93 -6.42 -2.09
N PHE A 96 -17.19 -6.47 -0.78
CA PHE A 96 -18.52 -6.77 -0.26
C PHE A 96 -19.56 -5.70 -0.58
N LYS A 97 -19.14 -4.42 -0.65
CA LYS A 97 -20.03 -3.33 -0.99
C LYS A 97 -20.49 -3.35 -2.45
N MET A 98 -19.64 -3.79 -3.35
CA MET A 98 -19.93 -3.82 -4.79
C MET A 98 -20.70 -5.06 -5.26
N GLU A 99 -21.06 -5.98 -4.36
CA GLU A 99 -21.88 -7.20 -4.62
C GLU A 99 -21.40 -8.00 -5.85
N THR A 100 -20.11 -8.21 -5.98
CA THR A 100 -19.50 -8.72 -7.19
C THR A 100 -19.32 -10.22 -7.23
N ASN A 101 -18.97 -10.75 -8.41
CA ASN A 101 -18.83 -12.16 -8.72
C ASN A 101 -17.65 -12.81 -7.92
N LYS A 102 -17.76 -14.12 -7.65
CA LYS A 102 -16.74 -14.94 -6.96
C LYS A 102 -15.35 -14.88 -7.60
N TYR A 103 -15.26 -14.65 -8.91
CA TYR A 103 -13.99 -14.48 -9.61
C TYR A 103 -13.19 -13.25 -9.14
N ILE A 104 -13.89 -12.19 -8.77
CA ILE A 104 -13.27 -10.95 -8.26
C ILE A 104 -12.69 -11.19 -6.86
N PHE A 105 -13.32 -12.04 -6.05
CA PHE A 105 -12.75 -12.48 -4.77
C PHE A 105 -11.40 -13.20 -4.97
N PHE A 106 -11.29 -14.05 -5.98
CA PHE A 106 -10.02 -14.70 -6.31
C PHE A 106 -8.92 -13.68 -6.66
N LEU A 107 -9.25 -12.65 -7.43
CA LEU A 107 -8.29 -11.59 -7.77
C LEU A 107 -7.84 -10.80 -6.54
N SER A 108 -8.75 -10.50 -5.60
CA SER A 108 -8.37 -9.87 -4.32
C SER A 108 -7.44 -10.75 -3.50
N SER A 109 -7.60 -12.09 -3.55
CA SER A 109 -6.74 -13.03 -2.85
C SER A 109 -5.29 -12.99 -3.34
N LEU A 110 -5.05 -12.77 -4.64
CA LEU A 110 -3.70 -12.62 -5.20
C LEU A 110 -3.01 -11.37 -4.65
N PHE A 111 -3.74 -10.27 -4.52
CA PHE A 111 -3.23 -9.05 -3.88
C PHE A 111 -2.80 -9.35 -2.43
N ILE A 112 -3.69 -9.99 -1.65
CA ILE A 112 -3.42 -10.32 -0.24
C ILE A 112 -2.21 -11.25 -0.10
N LEU A 113 -2.13 -12.29 -0.92
CA LEU A 113 -1.00 -13.24 -0.91
C LEU A 113 0.32 -12.53 -1.23
N SER A 114 0.32 -11.58 -2.17
CA SER A 114 1.51 -10.80 -2.49
C SER A 114 1.99 -9.94 -1.32
N LEU A 115 1.07 -9.33 -0.55
CA LEU A 115 1.40 -8.56 0.65
C LEU A 115 1.97 -9.45 1.76
N ILE A 116 1.36 -10.62 2.00
CA ILE A 116 1.85 -11.60 2.98
C ILE A 116 3.26 -12.08 2.60
N TYR A 117 3.49 -12.34 1.32
CA TYR A 117 4.82 -12.73 0.84
C TYR A 117 5.85 -11.64 1.08
N GLN A 118 5.53 -10.37 0.82
CA GLN A 118 6.42 -9.23 1.09
C GLN A 118 6.81 -9.16 2.56
N ILE A 119 5.84 -9.28 3.50
CA ILE A 119 6.09 -9.25 4.95
C ILE A 119 7.05 -10.38 5.37
N LYS A 120 6.88 -11.57 4.82
CA LYS A 120 7.75 -12.72 5.13
C LYS A 120 9.15 -12.57 4.54
N PHE A 121 9.24 -11.97 3.35
CA PHE A 121 10.46 -11.93 2.55
C PHE A 121 11.45 -10.88 3.04
N PHE A 122 11.01 -9.64 3.35
CA PHE A 122 11.95 -8.58 3.72
C PHE A 122 12.56 -8.81 5.12
N ARG A 123 13.84 -8.46 5.26
CA ARG A 123 14.60 -8.50 6.51
C ARG A 123 15.11 -7.10 6.82
N ILE A 124 14.81 -6.58 8.02
CA ILE A 124 15.13 -5.20 8.44
C ILE A 124 16.63 -4.91 8.30
N ALA A 125 17.49 -5.90 8.58
CA ALA A 125 18.95 -5.75 8.51
C ALA A 125 19.55 -5.94 7.10
N ASP A 126 18.73 -6.29 6.09
CA ASP A 126 19.20 -6.62 4.74
C ASP A 126 18.55 -5.69 3.70
N SER A 127 19.31 -4.66 3.31
CA SER A 127 18.93 -3.67 2.29
C SER A 127 18.49 -4.31 0.96
N LYS A 128 19.14 -5.41 0.53
CA LYS A 128 18.81 -6.08 -0.73
C LYS A 128 17.42 -6.72 -0.69
N THR A 129 17.05 -7.34 0.43
CA THR A 129 15.71 -7.94 0.57
C THR A 129 14.64 -6.86 0.69
N CYS A 130 14.92 -5.73 1.34
CA CYS A 130 14.02 -4.59 1.40
C CYS A 130 13.76 -4.02 0.00
N LEU A 131 14.81 -3.77 -0.80
CA LEU A 131 14.67 -3.29 -2.17
C LEU A 131 13.91 -4.28 -3.06
N LYS A 132 14.19 -5.59 -2.94
CA LYS A 132 13.47 -6.61 -3.72
C LYS A 132 12.00 -6.66 -3.34
N SER A 133 11.68 -6.60 -2.05
CA SER A 133 10.30 -6.54 -1.56
C SER A 133 9.57 -5.29 -2.08
N PHE A 134 10.24 -4.13 -2.07
CA PHE A 134 9.69 -2.90 -2.65
C PHE A 134 9.38 -3.08 -4.16
N LYS A 135 10.31 -3.63 -4.94
CA LYS A 135 10.11 -3.86 -6.39
C LYS A 135 8.95 -4.81 -6.70
N MET A 136 8.59 -5.70 -5.77
CA MET A 136 7.42 -6.59 -5.93
C MET A 136 6.09 -5.84 -5.96
N ASN A 137 6.05 -4.56 -5.54
CA ASN A 137 4.83 -3.75 -5.63
C ASN A 137 4.36 -3.52 -7.07
N ASN A 138 5.24 -3.66 -8.07
CA ASN A 138 4.81 -3.65 -9.48
C ASN A 138 3.82 -4.81 -9.76
N LEU A 139 4.12 -6.01 -9.26
CA LEU A 139 3.24 -7.17 -9.39
C LEU A 139 1.99 -7.01 -8.50
N THR A 140 2.16 -6.53 -7.28
CA THR A 140 1.03 -6.26 -6.36
C THR A 140 0.08 -5.21 -6.95
N GLY A 141 0.62 -4.14 -7.56
CA GLY A 141 -0.15 -3.12 -8.27
C GLY A 141 -0.89 -3.68 -9.48
N PHE A 142 -0.29 -4.62 -10.19
CA PHE A 142 -0.96 -5.31 -11.29
C PHE A 142 -2.15 -6.16 -10.80
N PHE A 143 -2.03 -6.83 -9.67
CA PHE A 143 -3.15 -7.60 -9.10
C PHE A 143 -4.31 -6.70 -8.66
N ILE A 144 -4.04 -5.56 -8.03
CA ILE A 144 -5.10 -4.62 -7.66
C ILE A 144 -5.73 -3.96 -8.90
N PHE A 145 -4.94 -3.69 -9.93
CA PHE A 145 -5.44 -3.18 -11.20
C PHE A 145 -6.42 -4.18 -11.85
N ILE A 146 -6.07 -5.45 -11.97
CA ILE A 146 -6.97 -6.48 -12.52
C ILE A 146 -8.21 -6.64 -11.65
N PHE A 147 -8.07 -6.56 -10.31
CA PHE A 147 -9.19 -6.60 -9.38
C PHE A 147 -10.17 -5.46 -9.68
N ILE A 148 -9.70 -4.22 -9.80
CA ILE A 148 -10.54 -3.05 -10.12
C ILE A 148 -11.15 -3.18 -11.51
N PHE A 149 -10.36 -3.62 -12.50
CA PHE A 149 -10.84 -3.81 -13.86
C PHE A 149 -11.93 -4.89 -13.94
N GLY A 150 -11.86 -5.92 -13.10
CA GLY A 150 -12.88 -6.94 -12.96
C GLY A 150 -14.26 -6.38 -12.58
N PHE A 151 -14.33 -5.30 -11.80
CA PHE A 151 -15.59 -4.64 -11.48
C PHE A 151 -16.26 -3.96 -12.68
N ILE A 152 -15.48 -3.56 -13.68
CA ILE A 152 -16.01 -2.86 -14.87
C ILE A 152 -16.66 -3.85 -15.83
N ILE A 153 -16.23 -5.12 -15.79
CA ILE A 153 -16.67 -6.16 -16.74
C ILE A 153 -17.76 -7.05 -16.13
N SER A 154 -17.91 -7.08 -14.80
CA SER A 154 -18.91 -7.88 -14.10
C SER A 154 -20.24 -7.15 -14.00
#